data_0e864bd28a98263d4cc0cacddcfc2b6f
#
_entry.id   0e864bd28a98263d4cc0cacddcfc2b6f
#
_cell.length_a   1.000
_cell.length_b   1.000
_cell.length_c   1.000
_cell.angle_alpha   90.00
_cell.angle_beta   90.00
_cell.angle_gamma   90.00
#
_symmetry.space_group_name_H-M   'P 1'
#
loop_
_entity.id
_entity.type
_entity.pdbx_description
1 polymer ?
#
loop_
_entity_poly.entity_id
_entity_poly.type
_entity_poly.pdbx_seq_one_letter_code
_entity_poly.pdbx_strand_id
1 'polypeptide(L)'
;VLFIYLVIVNRDIFEIHLRSVVFNVVSILTGTGYVTKEFDQWGNFPLIFFLILMFVGGCAGSTTCGIKIFRVHILYYFIRNQLLKIIYPRAIINLKYNNSKVEDKLIASIISFIYLYILIFFVLASMLTLTGLDFITSISGAASSLSNVGPGLGGEIGPNSNYSGLPDQSKW
;
A
#
# COMPACT_ATOMS: atom_id res chain seq x y z
N VAL A 1 -14.19 7.18 3.42
CA VAL A 1 -13.29 8.09 4.14
C VAL A 1 -12.71 9.14 3.19
N LEU A 2 -11.93 8.78 2.18
CA LEU A 2 -11.27 9.71 1.24
C LEU A 2 -12.29 10.61 0.51
N PHE A 3 -13.39 10.05 0.05
CA PHE A 3 -14.48 10.79 -0.60
C PHE A 3 -15.11 11.82 0.36
N ILE A 4 -15.40 11.45 1.60
CA ILE A 4 -15.94 12.37 2.61
C ILE A 4 -14.96 13.51 2.89
N TYR A 5 -13.65 13.19 2.96
CA TYR A 5 -12.61 14.21 3.12
C TYR A 5 -12.62 15.23 1.98
N LEU A 6 -12.67 14.76 0.72
CA LEU A 6 -12.67 15.64 -0.45
C LEU A 6 -13.94 16.50 -0.57
N VAL A 7 -15.09 15.96 -0.20
CA VAL A 7 -16.35 16.72 -0.16
C VAL A 7 -16.32 17.82 0.91
N ILE A 8 -15.67 17.58 2.04
CA ILE A 8 -15.53 18.58 3.10
C ILE A 8 -14.56 19.70 2.71
N VAL A 9 -13.46 19.34 2.07
CA VAL A 9 -12.38 20.30 1.69
C VAL A 9 -12.71 21.08 0.41
N ASN A 10 -13.24 20.40 -0.60
CA ASN A 10 -13.61 21.00 -1.88
C ASN A 10 -15.10 20.78 -2.15
N ARG A 11 -15.89 21.84 -1.97
CA ARG A 11 -17.36 21.82 -2.12
C ARG A 11 -17.88 21.69 -3.56
N ASP A 12 -17.02 21.62 -4.57
CA ASP A 12 -17.42 21.67 -5.97
C ASP A 12 -17.60 20.26 -6.58
N ILE A 13 -18.79 20.05 -7.12
CA ILE A 13 -19.23 18.96 -8.01
C ILE A 13 -18.99 17.53 -7.47
N PHE A 14 -19.89 17.12 -6.62
CA PHE A 14 -19.97 15.80 -5.98
C PHE A 14 -19.75 14.59 -6.92
N GLU A 15 -20.40 14.56 -8.09
CA GLU A 15 -20.33 13.43 -9.00
C GLU A 15 -18.96 13.23 -9.68
N ILE A 16 -18.30 14.32 -10.07
CA ILE A 16 -16.99 14.26 -10.75
C ILE A 16 -15.91 13.80 -9.77
N HIS A 17 -15.99 14.24 -8.51
CA HIS A 17 -15.07 13.81 -7.46
C HIS A 17 -15.26 12.35 -7.10
N LEU A 18 -16.51 11.89 -6.94
CA LEU A 18 -16.80 10.48 -6.63
C LEU A 18 -16.25 9.54 -7.70
N ARG A 19 -16.55 9.81 -8.97
CA ARG A 19 -16.06 8.99 -10.08
C ARG A 19 -14.53 8.92 -10.12
N SER A 20 -13.86 10.07 -9.98
CA SER A 20 -12.40 10.14 -9.99
C SER A 20 -11.77 9.44 -8.79
N VAL A 21 -12.34 9.59 -7.59
CA VAL A 21 -11.87 8.91 -6.38
C VAL A 21 -11.99 7.40 -6.52
N VAL A 22 -13.17 6.92 -6.90
CA VAL A 22 -13.41 5.47 -7.06
C VAL A 22 -12.49 4.88 -8.11
N PHE A 23 -12.35 5.54 -9.27
CA PHE A 23 -11.47 5.07 -10.34
C PHE A 23 -10.02 4.96 -9.88
N ASN A 24 -9.44 6.03 -9.31
CA ASN A 24 -8.05 6.04 -8.90
C ASN A 24 -7.77 5.06 -7.75
N VAL A 25 -8.69 4.94 -6.77
CA VAL A 25 -8.59 3.96 -5.68
C VAL A 25 -8.59 2.52 -6.23
N VAL A 26 -9.53 2.20 -7.13
CA VAL A 26 -9.60 0.86 -7.75
C VAL A 26 -8.35 0.60 -8.59
N SER A 27 -7.89 1.57 -9.37
CA SER A 27 -6.71 1.46 -10.22
C SER A 27 -5.45 1.12 -9.41
N ILE A 28 -5.23 1.80 -8.29
CA ILE A 28 -4.09 1.54 -7.40
C ILE A 28 -4.23 0.18 -6.71
N LEU A 29 -5.41 -0.15 -6.16
CA LEU A 29 -5.66 -1.43 -5.49
C LEU A 29 -5.52 -2.65 -6.42
N THR A 30 -5.88 -2.50 -7.68
CA THR A 30 -5.76 -3.58 -8.67
C THR A 30 -4.37 -3.65 -9.30
N GLY A 31 -3.50 -2.65 -9.04
CA GLY A 31 -2.18 -2.55 -9.67
C GLY A 31 -2.26 -2.23 -11.17
N THR A 32 -3.38 -1.66 -11.64
CA THR A 32 -3.57 -1.28 -13.05
C THR A 32 -2.79 0.00 -13.39
N GLY A 33 -2.70 0.94 -12.43
CA GLY A 33 -1.89 2.15 -12.54
C GLY A 33 -2.43 3.25 -13.46
N TYR A 34 -3.62 3.09 -14.04
CA TYR A 34 -4.25 4.17 -14.81
C TYR A 34 -4.74 5.29 -13.91
N VAL A 35 -4.56 6.53 -14.35
CA VAL A 35 -4.90 7.74 -13.60
C VAL A 35 -5.87 8.59 -14.39
N THR A 36 -6.87 9.17 -13.71
CA THR A 36 -7.83 10.10 -14.32
C THR A 36 -7.64 11.53 -13.86
N LYS A 37 -7.05 11.74 -12.69
CA LYS A 37 -6.73 13.05 -12.10
C LYS A 37 -5.52 12.95 -11.19
N GLU A 38 -4.84 14.07 -10.99
CA GLU A 38 -3.69 14.23 -10.10
C GLU A 38 -4.13 14.13 -8.63
N PHE A 39 -4.17 12.92 -8.12
CA PHE A 39 -4.60 12.66 -6.74
C PHE A 39 -3.54 13.06 -5.70
N ASP A 40 -2.31 13.31 -6.10
CA ASP A 40 -1.23 13.85 -5.28
C ASP A 40 -1.47 15.31 -4.88
N GLN A 41 -2.26 16.07 -5.69
CA GLN A 41 -2.63 17.45 -5.39
C GLN A 41 -3.89 17.58 -4.51
N TRP A 42 -4.54 16.49 -4.15
CA TRP A 42 -5.76 16.53 -3.34
C TRP A 42 -5.51 16.83 -1.85
N GLY A 43 -4.25 17.01 -1.45
CA GLY A 43 -3.83 17.34 -0.09
C GLY A 43 -3.02 16.24 0.58
N ASN A 44 -2.59 16.49 1.80
CA ASN A 44 -1.68 15.57 2.52
C ASN A 44 -2.34 14.25 2.93
N PHE A 45 -3.62 14.26 3.27
CA PHE A 45 -4.34 13.03 3.64
C PHE A 45 -4.46 12.05 2.47
N PRO A 46 -4.89 12.46 1.26
CA PRO A 46 -4.85 11.61 0.07
C PRO A 46 -3.47 11.02 -0.24
N LEU A 47 -2.40 11.79 -0.09
CA LEU A 47 -1.03 11.28 -0.29
C LEU A 47 -0.72 10.07 0.60
N ILE A 48 -0.96 10.18 1.91
CA ILE A 48 -0.76 9.08 2.86
C ILE A 48 -1.70 7.91 2.53
N PHE A 49 -2.95 8.20 2.19
CA PHE A 49 -3.95 7.19 1.88
C PHE A 49 -3.55 6.36 0.65
N PHE A 50 -3.16 7.02 -0.45
CA PHE A 50 -2.70 6.33 -1.66
C PHE A 50 -1.38 5.59 -1.45
N LEU A 51 -0.46 6.14 -0.66
CA LEU A 51 0.76 5.45 -0.28
C LEU A 51 0.45 4.12 0.45
N ILE A 52 -0.47 4.13 1.40
CA ILE A 52 -0.90 2.90 2.10
C ILE A 52 -1.57 1.92 1.13
N LEU A 53 -2.41 2.41 0.21
CA LEU A 53 -3.07 1.58 -0.79
C LEU A 53 -2.08 0.86 -1.71
N MET A 54 -0.94 1.47 -2.05
CA MET A 54 0.10 0.83 -2.87
C MET A 54 0.65 -0.45 -2.22
N PHE A 55 0.67 -0.55 -0.89
CA PHE A 55 1.12 -1.76 -0.20
C PHE A 55 0.07 -2.87 -0.17
N VAL A 56 -1.21 -2.54 -0.32
CA VAL A 56 -2.31 -3.50 -0.23
C VAL A 56 -2.49 -4.21 -1.57
N GLY A 57 -2.09 -5.47 -1.61
CA GLY A 57 -2.31 -6.33 -2.77
C GLY A 57 -3.73 -6.90 -2.81
N GLY A 58 -4.11 -7.45 -3.95
CA GLY A 58 -5.41 -8.09 -4.15
C GLY A 58 -5.58 -9.44 -3.45
N CYS A 59 -6.55 -10.23 -3.92
CA CYS A 59 -6.85 -11.58 -3.41
C CYS A 59 -5.67 -12.55 -3.63
N ALA A 60 -5.65 -13.65 -2.90
CA ALA A 60 -4.56 -14.66 -2.95
C ALA A 60 -4.31 -15.22 -4.36
N GLY A 61 -5.34 -15.37 -5.18
CA GLY A 61 -5.24 -15.85 -6.56
C GLY A 61 -5.08 -14.76 -7.63
N SER A 62 -5.00 -13.47 -7.27
CA SER A 62 -4.85 -12.39 -8.24
C SER A 62 -3.40 -12.19 -8.65
N THR A 63 -3.19 -11.62 -9.83
CA THR A 63 -1.88 -11.22 -10.36
C THR A 63 -1.34 -9.93 -9.73
N THR A 64 -2.14 -9.23 -8.93
CA THR A 64 -1.76 -8.00 -8.23
C THR A 64 -0.57 -8.24 -7.31
N CYS A 65 0.44 -7.40 -7.38
CA CYS A 65 1.59 -7.40 -6.47
C CYS A 65 1.22 -6.80 -5.10
N GLY A 66 2.21 -6.58 -4.22
CA GLY A 66 2.00 -6.08 -2.88
C GLY A 66 1.64 -7.17 -1.85
N ILE A 67 1.27 -6.72 -0.65
CA ILE A 67 0.92 -7.63 0.46
C ILE A 67 -0.51 -8.10 0.27
N LYS A 68 -0.69 -9.39 -0.06
CA LYS A 68 -2.02 -9.98 -0.27
C LYS A 68 -2.92 -9.83 0.95
N ILE A 69 -4.19 -9.47 0.74
CA ILE A 69 -5.20 -9.28 1.81
C ILE A 69 -5.29 -10.48 2.75
N PHE A 70 -5.19 -11.69 2.22
CA PHE A 70 -5.14 -12.93 2.98
C PHE A 70 -4.02 -12.92 4.05
N ARG A 71 -2.80 -12.44 3.71
CA ARG A 71 -1.67 -12.37 4.66
C ARG A 71 -1.93 -11.33 5.76
N VAL A 72 -2.47 -10.18 5.38
CA VAL A 72 -2.87 -9.12 6.33
C VAL A 72 -3.92 -9.65 7.31
N HIS A 73 -4.89 -10.40 6.81
CA HIS A 73 -5.96 -10.98 7.62
C HIS A 73 -5.42 -12.00 8.65
N ILE A 74 -4.57 -12.93 8.21
CA ILE A 74 -3.94 -13.90 9.13
C ILE A 74 -3.06 -13.18 10.16
N LEU A 75 -2.27 -12.18 9.75
CA LEU A 75 -1.45 -11.40 10.65
C LEU A 75 -2.30 -10.68 11.71
N TYR A 76 -3.42 -10.08 11.32
CA TYR A 76 -4.34 -9.43 12.24
C TYR A 76 -4.86 -10.40 13.30
N TYR A 77 -5.34 -11.59 12.89
CA TYR A 77 -5.81 -12.60 13.85
C TYR A 77 -4.67 -13.13 14.73
N PHE A 78 -3.48 -13.29 14.17
CA PHE A 78 -2.31 -13.68 14.96
C PHE A 78 -1.99 -12.65 16.04
N ILE A 79 -1.89 -11.36 15.69
CA ILE A 79 -1.63 -10.28 16.66
C ILE A 79 -2.74 -10.22 17.72
N ARG A 80 -4.01 -10.29 17.32
CA ARG A 80 -5.14 -10.33 18.25
C ARG A 80 -5.02 -11.49 19.24
N ASN A 81 -4.67 -12.67 18.76
CA ASN A 81 -4.51 -13.86 19.62
C ASN A 81 -3.32 -13.69 20.58
N GLN A 82 -2.22 -13.07 20.15
CA GLN A 82 -1.10 -12.78 21.03
C GLN A 82 -1.49 -11.78 22.13
N LEU A 83 -2.23 -10.75 21.81
CA LEU A 83 -2.75 -9.79 22.78
C LEU A 83 -3.69 -10.47 23.79
N LEU A 84 -4.59 -11.35 23.33
CA LEU A 84 -5.47 -12.11 24.20
C LEU A 84 -4.69 -13.07 25.13
N LYS A 85 -3.59 -13.67 24.68
CA LYS A 85 -2.72 -14.50 25.52
C LYS A 85 -2.01 -13.70 26.62
N ILE A 86 -1.72 -12.42 26.39
CA ILE A 86 -1.18 -11.54 27.44
C ILE A 86 -2.22 -11.33 28.55
N ILE A 87 -3.48 -11.17 28.18
CA ILE A 87 -4.58 -10.96 29.15
C ILE A 87 -5.00 -12.28 29.83
N TYR A 88 -5.03 -13.38 29.06
CA TYR A 88 -5.43 -14.71 29.50
C TYR A 88 -4.34 -15.74 29.24
N PRO A 89 -3.26 -15.82 30.06
CA PRO A 89 -2.10 -16.66 29.78
C PRO A 89 -2.39 -18.17 29.67
N ARG A 90 -3.46 -18.64 30.34
CA ARG A 90 -3.86 -20.06 30.36
C ARG A 90 -4.88 -20.42 29.27
N ALA A 91 -5.31 -19.46 28.43
CA ALA A 91 -6.28 -19.73 27.38
C ALA A 91 -5.64 -20.48 26.19
N ILE A 92 -6.25 -21.57 25.77
CA ILE A 92 -5.88 -22.28 24.55
C ILE A 92 -6.59 -21.62 23.38
N ILE A 93 -5.90 -20.69 22.70
CA ILE A 93 -6.45 -19.96 21.57
C ILE A 93 -5.85 -20.53 20.28
N ASN A 94 -6.67 -21.24 19.50
CA ASN A 94 -6.28 -21.74 18.18
C ASN A 94 -6.61 -20.73 17.11
N LEU A 95 -5.65 -20.39 16.26
CA LEU A 95 -5.87 -19.55 15.10
C LEU A 95 -6.62 -20.35 14.03
N LYS A 96 -7.83 -19.88 13.68
CA LYS A 96 -8.65 -20.46 12.64
C LYS A 96 -8.83 -19.46 11.52
N TYR A 97 -8.68 -19.91 10.29
CA TYR A 97 -9.01 -19.16 9.08
C TYR A 97 -9.95 -20.01 8.23
N ASN A 98 -11.12 -19.47 7.86
CA ASN A 98 -12.14 -20.18 7.10
C ASN A 98 -12.47 -21.59 7.67
N ASN A 99 -12.72 -21.66 8.98
CA ASN A 99 -12.99 -22.88 9.77
C ASN A 99 -11.85 -23.92 9.84
N SER A 100 -10.71 -23.67 9.21
CA SER A 100 -9.54 -24.56 9.26
C SER A 100 -8.49 -23.99 10.23
N LYS A 101 -7.79 -24.88 10.94
CA LYS A 101 -6.67 -24.50 11.80
C LYS A 101 -5.51 -24.03 10.93
N VAL A 102 -4.97 -22.85 11.24
CA VAL A 102 -3.79 -22.32 10.54
C VAL A 102 -2.54 -22.96 11.14
N GLU A 103 -1.69 -23.54 10.30
CA GLU A 103 -0.43 -24.13 10.73
C GLU A 103 0.58 -23.03 11.15
N ASP A 104 1.37 -23.33 12.19
CA ASP A 104 2.39 -22.40 12.68
C ASP A 104 3.46 -22.09 11.61
N LYS A 105 3.76 -23.05 10.72
CA LYS A 105 4.66 -22.85 9.57
C LYS A 105 4.16 -21.77 8.61
N LEU A 106 2.85 -21.73 8.36
CA LEU A 106 2.25 -20.72 7.49
C LEU A 106 2.33 -19.34 8.13
N ILE A 107 2.09 -19.25 9.44
CA ILE A 107 2.21 -17.99 10.18
C ILE A 107 3.65 -17.47 10.12
N ALA A 108 4.64 -18.34 10.39
CA ALA A 108 6.06 -17.99 10.31
C ALA A 108 6.45 -17.49 8.90
N SER A 109 5.96 -18.15 7.86
CA SER A 109 6.20 -17.74 6.46
C SER A 109 5.61 -16.36 6.15
N ILE A 110 4.40 -16.07 6.64
CA ILE A 110 3.75 -14.77 6.45
C ILE A 110 4.53 -13.66 7.16
N ILE A 111 4.95 -13.88 8.41
CA ILE A 111 5.71 -12.90 9.18
C ILE A 111 7.06 -12.64 8.50
N SER A 112 7.77 -13.68 8.08
CA SER A 112 9.05 -13.56 7.38
C SER A 112 8.91 -12.80 6.07
N PHE A 113 7.85 -13.07 5.29
CA PHE A 113 7.57 -12.33 4.06
C PHE A 113 7.33 -10.85 4.32
N ILE A 114 6.48 -10.50 5.30
CA ILE A 114 6.18 -9.10 5.61
C ILE A 114 7.42 -8.38 6.11
N TYR A 115 8.24 -9.04 6.96
CA TYR A 115 9.50 -8.49 7.44
C TYR A 115 10.46 -8.18 6.28
N LEU A 116 10.68 -9.13 5.38
CA LEU A 116 11.55 -8.93 4.20
C LEU A 116 10.99 -7.86 3.27
N TYR A 117 9.69 -7.83 3.05
CA TYR A 117 9.03 -6.83 2.21
C TYR A 117 9.28 -5.41 2.75
N ILE A 118 9.08 -5.20 4.05
CA ILE A 118 9.33 -3.91 4.71
C ILE A 118 10.82 -3.56 4.66
N LEU A 119 11.71 -4.52 4.90
CA LEU A 119 13.15 -4.30 4.86
C LEU A 119 13.59 -3.86 3.46
N ILE A 120 13.16 -4.57 2.40
CA ILE A 120 13.47 -4.22 1.02
C ILE A 120 12.91 -2.84 0.67
N PHE A 121 11.69 -2.54 1.10
CA PHE A 121 11.08 -1.21 0.91
C PHE A 121 11.97 -0.09 1.47
N PHE A 122 12.45 -0.22 2.72
CA PHE A 122 13.31 0.80 3.32
C PHE A 122 14.67 0.89 2.62
N VAL A 123 15.24 -0.23 2.18
CA VAL A 123 16.50 -0.22 1.42
C VAL A 123 16.31 0.52 0.09
N LEU A 124 15.26 0.21 -0.67
CA LEU A 124 14.96 0.87 -1.95
C LEU A 124 14.69 2.37 -1.74
N ALA A 125 13.87 2.73 -0.76
CA ALA A 125 13.58 4.13 -0.46
C ALA A 125 14.86 4.91 -0.10
N SER A 126 15.76 4.30 0.69
CA SER A 126 17.05 4.91 1.05
C SER A 126 17.95 5.07 -0.16
N MET A 127 18.02 4.08 -1.04
CA MET A 127 18.80 4.16 -2.28
C MET A 127 18.28 5.28 -3.19
N LEU A 128 16.97 5.39 -3.36
CA LEU A 128 16.38 6.47 -4.16
C LEU A 128 16.64 7.86 -3.56
N THR A 129 16.60 7.99 -2.24
CA THR A 129 16.95 9.26 -1.57
C THR A 129 18.43 9.63 -1.79
N LEU A 130 19.33 8.65 -1.83
CA LEU A 130 20.76 8.89 -2.12
C LEU A 130 21.02 9.40 -3.55
N THR A 131 20.11 9.15 -4.50
CA THR A 131 20.20 9.73 -5.86
C THR A 131 19.77 11.20 -5.94
N GLY A 132 19.38 11.82 -4.81
CA GLY A 132 18.99 13.23 -4.72
C GLY A 132 17.51 13.50 -4.96
N LEU A 133 16.67 12.45 -5.00
CA LEU A 133 15.23 12.59 -5.14
C LEU A 133 14.57 13.10 -3.85
N ASP A 134 13.47 13.83 -3.99
CA ASP A 134 12.67 14.29 -2.87
C ASP A 134 12.12 13.12 -2.04
N PHE A 135 11.89 13.35 -0.75
CA PHE A 135 11.48 12.32 0.21
C PHE A 135 10.17 11.61 -0.21
N ILE A 136 9.15 12.38 -0.65
CA ILE A 136 7.87 11.82 -1.10
C ILE A 136 8.06 10.97 -2.36
N THR A 137 8.84 11.47 -3.30
CA THR A 137 9.20 10.78 -4.55
C THR A 137 9.94 9.48 -4.25
N SER A 138 10.94 9.49 -3.36
CA SER A 138 11.72 8.31 -3.00
C SER A 138 10.88 7.22 -2.34
N ILE A 139 10.05 7.57 -1.36
CA ILE A 139 9.18 6.62 -0.65
C ILE A 139 8.12 6.06 -1.59
N SER A 140 7.43 6.91 -2.34
CA SER A 140 6.36 6.45 -3.23
C SER A 140 6.91 5.70 -4.44
N GLY A 141 8.08 6.06 -4.94
CA GLY A 141 8.78 5.34 -5.99
C GLY A 141 9.17 3.93 -5.56
N ALA A 142 9.74 3.78 -4.35
CA ALA A 142 10.04 2.48 -3.78
C ALA A 142 8.77 1.63 -3.57
N ALA A 143 7.68 2.23 -3.07
CA ALA A 143 6.40 1.54 -2.89
C ALA A 143 5.80 1.10 -4.22
N SER A 144 5.78 1.99 -5.22
CA SER A 144 5.24 1.72 -6.54
C SER A 144 6.03 0.64 -7.28
N SER A 145 7.37 0.69 -7.21
CA SER A 145 8.25 -0.32 -7.83
C SER A 145 8.08 -1.69 -7.19
N LEU A 146 8.08 -1.76 -5.84
CA LEU A 146 7.96 -3.01 -5.09
C LEU A 146 6.58 -3.67 -5.25
N SER A 147 5.54 -2.87 -5.37
CA SER A 147 4.15 -3.33 -5.54
C SER A 147 3.70 -3.38 -6.99
N ASN A 148 4.55 -2.95 -7.93
CA ASN A 148 4.27 -2.90 -9.37
C ASN A 148 2.96 -2.17 -9.70
N VAL A 149 2.77 -0.98 -9.11
CA VAL A 149 1.56 -0.17 -9.28
C VAL A 149 1.65 0.74 -10.50
N GLY A 150 2.80 1.35 -10.75
CA GLY A 150 3.11 2.26 -11.85
C GLY A 150 3.23 3.72 -11.37
N PRO A 151 2.15 4.47 -11.10
CA PRO A 151 2.27 5.85 -10.65
C PRO A 151 2.87 5.91 -9.23
N GLY A 152 3.70 6.94 -9.00
CA GLY A 152 4.17 7.34 -7.68
C GLY A 152 3.40 8.55 -7.15
N LEU A 153 4.02 9.27 -6.22
CA LEU A 153 3.53 10.53 -5.64
C LEU A 153 4.65 11.57 -5.76
N GLY A 154 4.25 12.83 -5.91
CA GLY A 154 5.21 13.94 -6.05
C GLY A 154 5.43 14.37 -7.50
N GLY A 155 6.17 15.45 -7.68
CA GLY A 155 6.27 16.14 -8.98
C GLY A 155 6.92 15.34 -10.11
N GLU A 156 7.85 14.44 -9.79
CA GLU A 156 8.64 13.72 -10.82
C GLU A 156 8.02 12.39 -11.25
N ILE A 157 7.36 11.67 -10.34
CA ILE A 157 6.77 10.35 -10.58
C ILE A 157 5.27 10.30 -10.25
N GLY A 158 4.68 11.48 -10.09
CA GLY A 158 3.25 11.62 -9.80
C GLY A 158 2.34 11.05 -10.88
N PRO A 159 1.03 11.09 -10.65
CA PRO A 159 0.03 10.46 -11.51
C PRO A 159 0.11 10.82 -12.98
N ASN A 160 0.48 12.07 -13.30
CA ASN A 160 0.62 12.56 -14.68
C ASN A 160 2.08 12.69 -15.16
N SER A 161 3.04 12.29 -14.32
CA SER A 161 4.46 12.33 -14.66
C SER A 161 4.90 11.07 -15.42
N ASN A 162 6.07 11.11 -16.05
CA ASN A 162 6.52 10.06 -16.95
C ASN A 162 7.92 9.50 -16.62
N TYR A 163 8.41 9.63 -15.42
CA TYR A 163 9.73 9.12 -14.99
C TYR A 163 10.94 9.69 -15.79
N SER A 164 10.72 10.54 -16.81
CA SER A 164 11.81 11.05 -17.65
C SER A 164 12.74 11.98 -16.89
N GLY A 165 12.23 12.72 -15.91
CA GLY A 165 12.99 13.63 -15.05
C GLY A 165 13.90 12.96 -14.03
N LEU A 166 13.75 11.66 -13.82
CA LEU A 166 14.58 10.93 -12.86
C LEU A 166 16.05 10.87 -13.30
N PRO A 167 17.00 10.95 -12.35
CA PRO A 167 18.42 10.65 -12.61
C PRO A 167 18.58 9.25 -13.20
N ASP A 168 19.52 9.07 -14.12
CA ASP A 168 19.72 7.76 -14.79
C ASP A 168 20.04 6.65 -13.80
N GLN A 169 20.69 6.96 -12.69
CA GLN A 169 21.00 6.01 -11.61
C GLN A 169 19.76 5.46 -10.90
N SER A 170 18.66 6.21 -10.87
CA SER A 170 17.41 5.83 -10.20
C SER A 170 16.41 5.10 -11.12
N LYS A 171 16.72 4.98 -12.41
CA LYS A 171 15.90 4.25 -13.40
C LYS A 171 16.18 2.75 -13.43
N TRP A 172 17.27 2.29 -12.84
CA TRP A 172 17.74 0.90 -12.76
C TRP A 172 17.57 0.34 -11.35
#